data_cc2b84cc815a0d0a6306d324276bbc68
#
_entry.id   cc2b84cc815a0d0a6306d324276bbc68
#
_cell.length_a   1.000
_cell.length_b   1.000
_cell.length_c   1.000
_cell.angle_alpha   90.00
_cell.angle_beta   90.00
_cell.angle_gamma   90.00
#
_symmetry.space_group_name_H-M   'P 1'
#
loop_
_entity.id
_entity.type
_entity.pdbx_description
1 polymer ?
#
loop_
_entity_poly.entity_id
_entity_poly.type
_entity_poly.pdbx_seq_one_letter_code
_entity_poly.pdbx_strand_id
1 'polypeptide(L)'
;MPVVATQFLRRSTRHLLTRCTVAFAILALSLIFATGALAADNPAAIWLFDVGNSHDGNNPFGAAISDEAGNLYGTTQKGGFPGFGIVFKLTPTSSGLWKETILHTFKGTPDGANPDSTLVRDSAGNLYGTTLYGGRKTKNCSADCGSGIVFKLTPTAKGPWKETVIHQFTGGLDGAVPVAGVILDAVGNLYGTTSGGGADTFGTAFKLSPTATGWKETVLHSFGDLDGIAPYAPLTFDNAGNLYGTTFIGGNQNLGVVFKLTPQKSGLWRETVLHNFQGGSDGLMPLAGVVLDKEGNVFGASQAMSGQLPCGTVFKLTAANGYAQTILHEFEGTFNNNDGCIPNQLVFDSHGDLFGTSEFGGTDSAGTIFKLTRESSGFSYSVLHSFIGDQIGSTDGEFPVAPLTFGLDGALFSTSLGPGFPAGGEVFKFIP
;
A
#
# COMPACT_ATOMS: atom_id res chain seq x y z
N MET A 1 -85.21 -4.39 -26.45
CA MET A 1 -84.67 -4.36 -25.08
C MET A 1 -83.22 -4.59 -25.14
N PRO A 2 -82.40 -3.57 -25.03
CA PRO A 2 -81.20 -3.55 -24.24
C PRO A 2 -80.86 -2.10 -23.81
N VAL A 3 -81.09 -1.71 -22.57
CA VAL A 3 -80.66 -0.39 -22.04
C VAL A 3 -80.21 -0.48 -20.55
N VAL A 4 -80.09 -1.63 -19.94
CA VAL A 4 -79.78 -1.74 -18.52
C VAL A 4 -78.35 -2.19 -18.20
N ALA A 5 -77.53 -2.52 -19.20
CA ALA A 5 -76.19 -3.08 -18.97
C ALA A 5 -75.02 -2.05 -18.95
N THR A 6 -75.29 -0.74 -19.22
CA THR A 6 -74.18 0.25 -19.39
C THR A 6 -73.97 1.19 -18.21
N GLN A 7 -74.74 1.09 -17.14
CA GLN A 7 -74.50 1.97 -15.97
C GLN A 7 -73.76 1.34 -14.80
N PHE A 8 -73.55 0.03 -14.79
CA PHE A 8 -72.80 -0.64 -13.70
C PHE A 8 -71.32 -0.70 -13.90
N LEU A 9 -70.81 -0.48 -15.11
CA LEU A 9 -69.40 -0.51 -15.44
C LEU A 9 -68.64 0.82 -15.22
N ARG A 10 -69.36 1.94 -15.04
CA ARG A 10 -68.71 3.25 -14.82
C ARG A 10 -68.42 3.61 -13.36
N ARG A 11 -68.93 2.90 -12.37
CA ARG A 11 -68.65 3.13 -10.95
C ARG A 11 -67.52 2.27 -10.38
N SER A 12 -67.18 1.18 -11.04
CA SER A 12 -66.09 0.27 -10.57
C SER A 12 -64.72 0.72 -10.97
N THR A 13 -64.58 1.44 -12.10
CA THR A 13 -63.27 1.87 -12.64
C THR A 13 -62.66 3.10 -11.94
N ARG A 14 -63.50 3.93 -11.29
CA ARG A 14 -62.99 5.11 -10.57
C ARG A 14 -62.40 4.75 -9.18
N HIS A 15 -62.82 3.70 -8.52
CA HIS A 15 -62.29 3.25 -7.24
C HIS A 15 -61.03 2.34 -7.41
N LEU A 16 -60.86 1.72 -8.59
CA LEU A 16 -59.66 0.94 -8.85
C LEU A 16 -58.46 1.83 -9.22
N LEU A 17 -58.69 2.92 -9.98
CA LEU A 17 -57.63 3.87 -10.38
C LEU A 17 -57.11 4.69 -9.20
N THR A 18 -57.94 5.03 -8.20
CA THR A 18 -57.49 5.76 -6.99
C THR A 18 -56.69 4.87 -6.03
N ARG A 19 -56.95 3.56 -6.00
CA ARG A 19 -56.19 2.62 -5.17
C ARG A 19 -54.86 2.20 -5.80
N CYS A 20 -54.78 2.15 -7.13
CA CYS A 20 -53.51 1.91 -7.82
C CYS A 20 -52.52 3.12 -7.77
N THR A 21 -53.06 4.34 -7.81
CA THR A 21 -52.16 5.55 -7.73
C THR A 21 -51.58 5.74 -6.33
N VAL A 22 -52.33 5.41 -5.27
CA VAL A 22 -51.80 5.46 -3.89
C VAL A 22 -50.82 4.31 -3.61
N ALA A 23 -51.04 3.11 -4.17
CA ALA A 23 -50.10 2.00 -4.06
C ALA A 23 -48.81 2.24 -4.81
N PHE A 24 -48.86 2.87 -5.99
CA PHE A 24 -47.65 3.25 -6.74
C PHE A 24 -46.87 4.41 -6.09
N ALA A 25 -47.56 5.36 -5.44
CA ALA A 25 -46.91 6.45 -4.72
C ALA A 25 -46.24 5.95 -3.43
N ILE A 26 -46.80 4.97 -2.73
CA ILE A 26 -46.19 4.35 -1.53
C ILE A 26 -45.03 3.42 -1.95
N LEU A 27 -45.13 2.70 -3.06
CA LEU A 27 -44.03 1.87 -3.58
C LEU A 27 -42.86 2.71 -4.13
N ALA A 28 -43.16 3.85 -4.77
CA ALA A 28 -42.13 4.79 -5.24
C ALA A 28 -41.44 5.51 -4.06
N LEU A 29 -42.17 5.81 -2.98
CA LEU A 29 -41.60 6.43 -1.79
C LEU A 29 -40.76 5.43 -0.95
N SER A 30 -41.14 4.14 -0.93
CA SER A 30 -40.32 3.10 -0.28
C SER A 30 -39.09 2.69 -1.11
N LEU A 31 -39.10 2.84 -2.44
CA LEU A 31 -37.91 2.64 -3.25
C LEU A 31 -36.89 3.82 -3.13
N ILE A 32 -37.37 5.04 -2.87
CA ILE A 32 -36.47 6.21 -2.70
C ILE A 32 -35.76 6.16 -1.34
N PHE A 33 -36.33 5.51 -0.32
CA PHE A 33 -35.67 5.27 0.97
C PHE A 33 -34.80 4.01 1.00
N ALA A 34 -34.99 3.08 0.04
CA ALA A 34 -34.17 1.86 -0.05
C ALA A 34 -32.90 2.04 -0.92
N THR A 35 -32.83 3.10 -1.75
CA THR A 35 -31.64 3.41 -2.54
C THR A 35 -30.60 4.29 -1.82
N GLY A 36 -30.92 4.74 -0.59
CA GLY A 36 -29.98 5.47 0.27
C GLY A 36 -29.18 4.60 1.25
N ALA A 37 -29.40 3.27 1.27
CA ALA A 37 -28.81 2.36 2.25
C ALA A 37 -28.02 1.17 1.62
N LEU A 38 -27.74 1.20 0.32
CA LEU A 38 -27.00 0.15 -0.39
C LEU A 38 -25.81 0.68 -1.19
N ALA A 39 -25.22 1.77 -0.77
CA ALA A 39 -24.00 2.31 -1.34
C ALA A 39 -22.96 2.57 -0.24
N ALA A 40 -22.80 1.65 0.67
CA ALA A 40 -21.71 1.63 1.62
C ALA A 40 -21.17 0.22 1.63
N ASP A 41 -19.87 0.10 1.51
CA ASP A 41 -18.98 -0.99 1.88
C ASP A 41 -18.22 -1.69 0.73
N ASN A 42 -18.38 -1.36 -0.54
CA ASN A 42 -17.46 -1.84 -1.56
C ASN A 42 -16.37 -0.80 -1.80
N PRO A 43 -15.07 -1.18 -1.87
CA PRO A 43 -14.07 -0.25 -2.30
C PRO A 43 -14.47 0.31 -3.66
N ALA A 44 -14.44 1.63 -3.78
CA ALA A 44 -14.70 2.29 -5.04
C ALA A 44 -13.39 2.59 -5.73
N ALA A 45 -13.18 2.07 -6.94
CA ALA A 45 -12.12 2.56 -7.81
C ALA A 45 -12.33 4.07 -8.04
N ILE A 46 -11.36 4.88 -7.63
CA ILE A 46 -11.40 6.33 -7.82
C ILE A 46 -10.57 6.77 -9.00
N TRP A 47 -9.66 5.93 -9.45
CA TRP A 47 -8.84 6.12 -10.64
C TRP A 47 -8.41 4.79 -11.25
N LEU A 48 -8.56 4.65 -12.56
CA LEU A 48 -8.08 3.50 -13.34
C LEU A 48 -6.99 4.00 -14.29
N PHE A 49 -5.83 3.34 -14.28
CA PHE A 49 -4.74 3.66 -15.20
C PHE A 49 -4.97 3.00 -16.57
N ASP A 50 -4.84 3.78 -17.63
CA ASP A 50 -5.10 3.35 -19.01
C ASP A 50 -3.79 2.93 -19.70
N VAL A 51 -3.54 1.63 -19.81
CA VAL A 51 -2.37 1.08 -20.53
C VAL A 51 -2.33 1.41 -22.03
N GLY A 52 -3.48 1.78 -22.62
CA GLY A 52 -3.55 2.26 -24.00
C GLY A 52 -3.01 3.68 -24.17
N ASN A 53 -2.93 4.44 -23.08
CA ASN A 53 -2.38 5.79 -23.04
C ASN A 53 -0.91 5.75 -22.63
N SER A 54 0.00 5.96 -23.57
CA SER A 54 1.45 5.94 -23.31
C SER A 54 1.96 6.99 -22.32
N HIS A 55 1.12 7.93 -21.90
CA HIS A 55 1.47 8.95 -20.91
C HIS A 55 0.94 8.62 -19.52
N ASP A 56 -0.03 7.72 -19.40
CA ASP A 56 -0.61 7.28 -18.14
C ASP A 56 0.32 6.29 -17.41
N GLY A 57 0.03 6.09 -16.12
CA GLY A 57 0.74 5.10 -15.28
C GLY A 57 0.32 3.68 -15.56
N ASN A 58 1.09 2.74 -14.99
CA ASN A 58 0.78 1.32 -15.00
C ASN A 58 1.49 0.62 -13.84
N ASN A 59 0.87 -0.39 -13.25
CA ASN A 59 1.39 -1.14 -12.10
C ASN A 59 1.69 -0.23 -10.89
N PRO A 60 0.70 0.27 -10.17
CA PRO A 60 0.87 1.02 -8.94
C PRO A 60 1.14 0.06 -7.76
N PHE A 61 2.39 -0.08 -7.33
CA PHE A 61 2.77 -0.91 -6.18
C PHE A 61 2.84 -0.12 -4.87
N GLY A 62 3.04 1.19 -4.93
CA GLY A 62 3.06 2.06 -3.76
C GLY A 62 1.66 2.56 -3.38
N ALA A 63 1.36 2.63 -2.10
CA ALA A 63 0.11 3.21 -1.62
C ALA A 63 -0.02 4.69 -1.98
N ALA A 64 -1.25 5.14 -2.19
CA ALA A 64 -1.56 6.56 -2.36
C ALA A 64 -1.61 7.26 -0.99
N ILE A 65 -0.87 8.36 -0.82
CA ILE A 65 -0.87 9.18 0.40
C ILE A 65 -1.70 10.43 0.21
N SER A 66 -2.41 10.88 1.25
CA SER A 66 -3.27 12.08 1.19
C SER A 66 -2.57 13.33 1.72
N ASP A 67 -2.98 14.51 1.21
CA ASP A 67 -2.68 15.82 1.83
C ASP A 67 -3.91 16.40 2.54
N GLU A 68 -3.72 17.56 3.19
CA GLU A 68 -4.74 18.25 3.96
C GLU A 68 -5.92 18.76 3.11
N ALA A 69 -5.77 18.83 1.79
CA ALA A 69 -6.82 19.21 0.85
C ALA A 69 -7.54 17.97 0.24
N GLY A 70 -7.18 16.78 0.68
CA GLY A 70 -7.73 15.51 0.19
C GLY A 70 -7.18 15.08 -1.17
N ASN A 71 -6.10 15.70 -1.67
CA ASN A 71 -5.43 15.17 -2.85
C ASN A 71 -4.66 13.89 -2.49
N LEU A 72 -4.54 12.97 -3.44
CA LEU A 72 -3.76 11.76 -3.30
C LEU A 72 -2.51 11.84 -4.18
N TYR A 73 -1.42 11.25 -3.69
CA TYR A 73 -0.15 11.18 -4.40
C TYR A 73 0.35 9.74 -4.39
N GLY A 74 0.85 9.28 -5.52
CA GLY A 74 1.36 7.91 -5.65
C GLY A 74 2.33 7.77 -6.80
N THR A 75 2.82 6.56 -6.97
CA THR A 75 3.74 6.16 -8.04
C THR A 75 3.17 5.00 -8.83
N THR A 76 3.57 4.88 -10.08
CA THR A 76 3.37 3.66 -10.86
C THR A 76 4.71 3.16 -11.36
N GLN A 77 4.95 1.86 -11.27
CA GLN A 77 6.24 1.25 -11.65
C GLN A 77 6.50 1.37 -13.16
N LYS A 78 5.44 1.34 -13.93
CA LYS A 78 5.45 1.38 -15.41
C LYS A 78 4.60 2.55 -15.93
N GLY A 79 4.49 2.65 -17.25
CA GLY A 79 3.77 3.73 -17.92
C GLY A 79 4.58 5.03 -17.95
N GLY A 80 3.96 6.10 -18.45
CA GLY A 80 4.67 7.32 -18.82
C GLY A 80 5.68 7.08 -19.96
N PHE A 81 5.74 7.94 -20.97
CA PHE A 81 6.74 7.77 -22.02
C PHE A 81 8.12 8.20 -21.50
N PRO A 82 9.15 7.35 -21.47
CA PRO A 82 9.36 6.09 -22.22
C PRO A 82 9.03 4.78 -21.48
N GLY A 83 8.22 4.77 -20.44
CA GLY A 83 7.72 3.55 -19.82
C GLY A 83 8.40 3.17 -18.49
N PHE A 84 9.11 4.10 -17.85
CA PHE A 84 9.83 3.88 -16.60
C PHE A 84 9.08 4.32 -15.35
N GLY A 85 7.77 4.57 -15.49
CA GLY A 85 6.89 4.94 -14.39
C GLY A 85 6.71 6.44 -14.22
N ILE A 86 5.72 6.79 -13.39
CA ILE A 86 5.35 8.18 -13.09
C ILE A 86 5.19 8.43 -11.60
N VAL A 87 5.20 9.69 -11.23
CA VAL A 87 4.59 10.20 -9.99
C VAL A 87 3.35 10.97 -10.36
N PHE A 88 2.21 10.62 -9.76
CA PHE A 88 0.92 11.23 -10.04
C PHE A 88 0.34 11.95 -8.82
N LYS A 89 -0.60 12.85 -9.10
CA LYS A 89 -1.50 13.47 -8.13
C LYS A 89 -2.94 13.27 -8.61
N LEU A 90 -3.82 12.79 -7.74
CA LEU A 90 -5.25 12.80 -7.94
C LEU A 90 -5.88 13.91 -7.10
N THR A 91 -6.70 14.75 -7.72
CA THR A 91 -7.40 15.86 -7.07
C THR A 91 -8.89 15.61 -7.12
N PRO A 92 -9.61 15.57 -5.98
CA PRO A 92 -11.06 15.45 -5.98
C PRO A 92 -11.70 16.70 -6.59
N THR A 93 -12.74 16.52 -7.40
CA THR A 93 -13.49 17.60 -8.01
C THR A 93 -14.84 17.82 -7.31
N SER A 94 -15.43 18.98 -7.50
CA SER A 94 -16.78 19.27 -6.94
C SER A 94 -17.89 18.38 -7.49
N SER A 95 -17.66 17.68 -8.60
CA SER A 95 -18.58 16.70 -9.18
C SER A 95 -18.47 15.29 -8.57
N GLY A 96 -17.56 15.08 -7.62
CA GLY A 96 -17.26 13.76 -7.04
C GLY A 96 -16.32 12.89 -7.88
N LEU A 97 -15.88 13.39 -9.03
CA LEU A 97 -14.88 12.74 -9.86
C LEU A 97 -13.47 13.13 -9.40
N TRP A 98 -12.47 12.41 -9.86
CA TRP A 98 -11.06 12.71 -9.63
C TRP A 98 -10.40 13.19 -10.91
N LYS A 99 -9.38 14.02 -10.74
CA LYS A 99 -8.55 14.53 -11.85
C LYS A 99 -7.10 14.15 -11.60
N GLU A 100 -6.51 13.43 -12.52
CA GLU A 100 -5.09 13.14 -12.51
C GLU A 100 -4.26 14.35 -12.98
N THR A 101 -3.07 14.44 -12.40
CA THR A 101 -1.98 15.32 -12.86
C THR A 101 -0.68 14.55 -12.68
N ILE A 102 0.02 14.32 -13.79
CA ILE A 102 1.35 13.72 -13.75
C ILE A 102 2.34 14.77 -13.25
N LEU A 103 3.00 14.49 -12.14
CA LEU A 103 3.96 15.38 -11.49
C LEU A 103 5.36 15.19 -12.05
N HIS A 104 5.72 13.94 -12.36
CA HIS A 104 6.99 13.55 -12.95
C HIS A 104 6.86 12.27 -13.78
N THR A 105 7.61 12.18 -14.87
CA THR A 105 7.73 10.97 -15.70
C THR A 105 9.19 10.57 -15.74
N PHE A 106 9.52 9.39 -15.23
CA PHE A 106 10.87 8.88 -15.18
C PHE A 106 11.39 8.51 -16.57
N LYS A 107 12.67 8.77 -16.80
CA LYS A 107 13.33 8.60 -18.11
C LYS A 107 14.47 7.59 -18.10
N GLY A 108 14.63 6.87 -17.00
CA GLY A 108 15.76 6.00 -16.81
C GLY A 108 17.00 6.77 -16.32
N THR A 109 18.18 6.32 -16.70
CA THR A 109 19.44 6.94 -16.28
C THR A 109 19.63 8.35 -16.85
N PRO A 110 19.93 9.40 -16.05
CA PRO A 110 20.22 9.38 -14.60
C PRO A 110 19.02 9.64 -13.70
N ASP A 111 17.84 9.81 -14.24
CA ASP A 111 16.62 10.33 -13.64
C ASP A 111 15.93 9.33 -12.70
N GLY A 112 16.19 8.04 -12.85
CA GLY A 112 15.51 6.95 -12.14
C GLY A 112 14.60 6.15 -13.05
N ALA A 113 14.25 4.93 -12.61
CA ALA A 113 13.34 4.04 -13.32
C ALA A 113 12.63 3.11 -12.34
N ASN A 114 11.33 2.85 -12.60
CA ASN A 114 10.52 1.93 -11.85
C ASN A 114 10.36 2.34 -10.37
N PRO A 115 9.68 3.46 -10.07
CA PRO A 115 9.28 3.77 -8.70
C PRO A 115 8.25 2.74 -8.23
N ASP A 116 8.55 2.08 -7.12
CA ASP A 116 7.78 0.94 -6.62
C ASP A 116 7.19 1.18 -5.24
N SER A 117 7.53 2.30 -4.62
CA SER A 117 7.28 2.54 -3.21
C SER A 117 6.26 3.64 -2.94
N THR A 118 5.67 3.55 -1.76
CA THR A 118 4.87 4.64 -1.18
C THR A 118 5.74 5.88 -0.98
N LEU A 119 5.22 7.04 -1.37
CA LEU A 119 5.87 8.34 -1.17
C LEU A 119 5.79 8.79 0.29
N VAL A 120 6.72 9.64 0.70
CA VAL A 120 6.57 10.41 1.94
C VAL A 120 6.55 11.90 1.62
N ARG A 121 5.72 12.67 2.36
CA ARG A 121 5.53 14.09 2.16
C ARG A 121 6.01 14.88 3.36
N ASP A 122 6.78 15.97 3.15
CA ASP A 122 7.17 16.90 4.21
C ASP A 122 6.11 18.01 4.39
N SER A 123 6.26 18.80 5.45
CA SER A 123 5.36 19.92 5.77
C SER A 123 5.39 21.06 4.74
N ALA A 124 6.40 21.14 3.90
CA ALA A 124 6.48 22.08 2.78
C ALA A 124 5.81 21.56 1.51
N GLY A 125 5.26 20.33 1.55
CA GLY A 125 4.60 19.68 0.44
C GLY A 125 5.54 19.02 -0.55
N ASN A 126 6.84 18.89 -0.26
CA ASN A 126 7.72 18.11 -1.10
C ASN A 126 7.42 16.62 -0.93
N LEU A 127 7.56 15.87 -2.02
CA LEU A 127 7.42 14.42 -2.05
C LEU A 127 8.81 13.78 -2.17
N TYR A 128 9.00 12.67 -1.47
CA TYR A 128 10.23 11.89 -1.54
C TYR A 128 9.88 10.43 -1.82
N GLY A 129 10.70 9.78 -2.62
CA GLY A 129 10.51 8.37 -2.99
C GLY A 129 11.80 7.75 -3.51
N THR A 130 11.70 6.50 -3.91
CA THR A 130 12.79 5.69 -4.44
C THR A 130 12.43 5.16 -5.82
N THR A 131 13.42 4.80 -6.60
CA THR A 131 13.25 4.01 -7.81
C THR A 131 14.13 2.77 -7.75
N LEU A 132 13.65 1.64 -8.25
CA LEU A 132 14.40 0.38 -8.26
C LEU A 132 15.70 0.49 -9.05
N TYR A 133 15.63 1.19 -10.18
CA TYR A 133 16.70 1.28 -11.17
C TYR A 133 16.92 2.73 -11.59
N GLY A 134 17.80 2.92 -12.60
CA GLY A 134 18.23 4.24 -13.02
C GLY A 134 19.34 4.82 -12.13
N GLY A 135 19.52 6.12 -12.16
CA GLY A 135 20.61 6.78 -11.47
C GLY A 135 21.94 6.68 -12.22
N ARG A 136 22.99 6.21 -11.59
CA ARG A 136 24.33 6.21 -12.18
C ARG A 136 24.45 5.21 -13.33
N LYS A 137 24.84 5.71 -14.51
CA LYS A 137 25.08 4.87 -15.67
C LYS A 137 26.30 3.97 -15.46
N THR A 138 26.12 2.65 -15.59
CA THR A 138 27.22 1.68 -15.63
C THR A 138 27.60 1.36 -17.08
N LYS A 139 28.81 0.86 -17.32
CA LYS A 139 29.23 0.46 -18.67
C LYS A 139 28.39 -0.72 -19.17
N ASN A 140 27.97 -0.67 -20.43
CA ASN A 140 27.16 -1.71 -21.12
C ASN A 140 25.70 -1.85 -20.64
N CYS A 141 25.06 -0.78 -20.32
CA CYS A 141 23.76 -0.77 -19.68
C CYS A 141 22.71 -0.02 -20.51
N SER A 142 21.48 -0.53 -20.60
CA SER A 142 20.30 0.12 -21.19
C SER A 142 19.78 1.29 -20.34
N ALA A 143 18.71 1.96 -20.74
CA ALA A 143 18.22 3.17 -20.06
C ALA A 143 17.66 2.91 -18.63
N ASP A 144 17.26 1.69 -18.34
CA ASP A 144 16.71 1.22 -17.06
C ASP A 144 17.76 0.68 -16.09
N CYS A 145 19.02 0.75 -16.44
CA CYS A 145 20.10 0.28 -15.59
C CYS A 145 20.52 1.30 -14.53
N GLY A 146 21.22 0.81 -13.56
CA GLY A 146 21.66 1.51 -12.37
C GLY A 146 21.11 0.85 -11.14
N SER A 147 21.57 1.28 -10.00
CA SER A 147 21.25 0.66 -8.70
C SER A 147 20.13 1.38 -7.97
N GLY A 148 19.39 2.25 -8.66
CA GLY A 148 18.30 3.03 -8.11
C GLY A 148 18.72 4.38 -7.55
N ILE A 149 17.69 5.18 -7.21
CA ILE A 149 17.89 6.53 -6.66
C ILE A 149 16.93 6.77 -5.48
N VAL A 150 17.26 7.80 -4.70
CA VAL A 150 16.29 8.53 -3.88
C VAL A 150 16.06 9.88 -4.54
N PHE A 151 14.80 10.26 -4.75
CA PHE A 151 14.41 11.50 -5.38
C PHE A 151 13.57 12.40 -4.47
N LYS A 152 13.52 13.69 -4.80
CA LYS A 152 12.63 14.69 -4.23
C LYS A 152 11.88 15.38 -5.35
N LEU A 153 10.56 15.52 -5.22
CA LEU A 153 9.75 16.41 -6.04
C LEU A 153 9.33 17.62 -5.23
N THR A 154 9.61 18.80 -5.76
CA THR A 154 9.26 20.07 -5.12
C THR A 154 8.16 20.76 -5.93
N PRO A 155 7.02 21.12 -5.30
CA PRO A 155 5.99 21.88 -5.99
C PRO A 155 6.51 23.25 -6.43
N THR A 156 6.08 23.70 -7.61
CA THR A 156 6.41 25.03 -8.11
C THR A 156 5.16 25.90 -8.15
N ALA A 157 5.31 27.20 -7.99
CA ALA A 157 4.17 28.14 -8.00
C ALA A 157 3.41 28.14 -9.34
N LYS A 158 4.11 27.91 -10.45
CA LYS A 158 3.53 27.82 -11.80
C LYS A 158 4.41 26.89 -12.64
N GLY A 159 3.85 25.79 -13.08
CA GLY A 159 4.55 24.85 -13.96
C GLY A 159 4.73 23.46 -13.36
N PRO A 160 5.52 22.62 -14.04
CA PRO A 160 5.76 21.25 -13.59
C PRO A 160 6.55 21.23 -12.26
N TRP A 161 6.36 20.18 -11.48
CA TRP A 161 7.13 19.94 -10.27
C TRP A 161 8.60 19.77 -10.63
N LYS A 162 9.47 20.21 -9.73
CA LYS A 162 10.92 20.10 -9.91
C LYS A 162 11.42 18.82 -9.25
N GLU A 163 11.96 17.94 -10.06
CA GLU A 163 12.68 16.75 -9.57
C GLU A 163 14.10 17.14 -9.15
N THR A 164 14.59 16.49 -8.12
CA THR A 164 15.96 16.54 -7.64
C THR A 164 16.39 15.15 -7.21
N VAL A 165 17.37 14.57 -7.86
CA VAL A 165 18.00 13.33 -7.41
C VAL A 165 18.81 13.63 -6.15
N ILE A 166 18.41 13.03 -5.02
CA ILE A 166 19.02 13.19 -3.70
C ILE A 166 20.25 12.30 -3.57
N HIS A 167 20.12 11.04 -3.97
CA HIS A 167 21.16 10.03 -3.92
C HIS A 167 21.04 9.07 -5.11
N GLN A 168 22.18 8.64 -5.64
CA GLN A 168 22.28 7.61 -6.69
C GLN A 168 23.10 6.46 -6.15
N PHE A 169 22.45 5.33 -5.91
CA PHE A 169 23.15 4.14 -5.43
C PHE A 169 24.16 3.62 -6.45
N THR A 170 25.31 3.18 -5.96
CA THR A 170 26.40 2.67 -6.82
C THR A 170 26.35 1.16 -7.00
N GLY A 171 25.57 0.44 -6.21
CA GLY A 171 25.57 -1.01 -6.15
C GLY A 171 26.74 -1.58 -5.34
N GLY A 172 27.51 -0.70 -4.69
CA GLY A 172 28.64 -1.04 -3.81
C GLY A 172 28.22 -1.00 -2.33
N LEU A 173 29.10 -0.43 -1.50
CA LEU A 173 28.89 -0.36 -0.04
C LEU A 173 27.71 0.52 0.37
N ASP A 174 27.29 1.45 -0.49
CA ASP A 174 26.15 2.34 -0.30
C ASP A 174 24.76 1.67 -0.56
N GLY A 175 24.75 0.46 -1.10
CA GLY A 175 23.52 -0.27 -1.39
C GLY A 175 23.13 -0.29 -2.85
N ALA A 176 22.06 -1.02 -3.15
CA ALA A 176 21.44 -1.18 -4.47
C ALA A 176 19.97 -1.55 -4.36
N VAL A 177 19.18 -1.16 -5.36
CA VAL A 177 17.77 -1.54 -5.51
C VAL A 177 16.96 -1.19 -4.25
N PRO A 178 16.70 0.11 -4.00
CA PRO A 178 15.84 0.53 -2.90
C PRO A 178 14.37 0.25 -3.24
N VAL A 179 13.89 -0.95 -2.87
CA VAL A 179 12.52 -1.40 -3.13
C VAL A 179 11.53 -0.61 -2.27
N ALA A 180 11.86 -0.44 -1.00
CA ALA A 180 11.02 0.31 -0.06
C ALA A 180 11.15 1.82 -0.24
N GLY A 181 10.08 2.53 0.12
CA GLY A 181 10.10 3.98 0.28
C GLY A 181 10.97 4.42 1.46
N VAL A 182 11.26 5.70 1.50
CA VAL A 182 11.95 6.32 2.62
C VAL A 182 10.96 6.82 3.67
N ILE A 183 11.40 6.90 4.93
CA ILE A 183 10.70 7.60 6.00
C ILE A 183 11.46 8.87 6.39
N LEU A 184 10.73 9.86 6.92
CA LEU A 184 11.25 11.21 7.22
C LEU A 184 11.24 11.44 8.73
N ASP A 185 12.35 11.95 9.28
CA ASP A 185 12.36 12.44 10.67
C ASP A 185 12.00 13.93 10.74
N ALA A 186 11.78 14.43 11.97
CA ALA A 186 11.33 15.80 12.22
C ALA A 186 12.34 16.89 11.79
N VAL A 187 13.61 16.53 11.56
CA VAL A 187 14.66 17.46 11.12
C VAL A 187 14.99 17.33 9.63
N GLY A 188 14.26 16.50 8.92
CA GLY A 188 14.35 16.36 7.47
C GLY A 188 15.35 15.32 6.99
N ASN A 189 15.86 14.42 7.83
CA ASN A 189 16.62 13.28 7.34
C ASN A 189 15.67 12.20 6.79
N LEU A 190 16.14 11.51 5.75
CA LEU A 190 15.46 10.36 5.16
C LEU A 190 16.14 9.08 5.61
N TYR A 191 15.36 8.04 5.84
CA TYR A 191 15.85 6.71 6.19
C TYR A 191 15.17 5.68 5.31
N GLY A 192 15.91 4.68 4.86
CA GLY A 192 15.39 3.63 4.00
C GLY A 192 16.27 2.40 3.99
N THR A 193 15.90 1.45 3.15
CA THR A 193 16.63 0.20 2.95
C THR A 193 16.93 -0.01 1.47
N THR A 194 17.98 -0.78 1.19
CA THR A 194 18.25 -1.32 -0.14
C THR A 194 18.29 -2.84 -0.07
N SER A 195 17.72 -3.51 -1.06
CA SER A 195 17.68 -4.98 -1.06
C SER A 195 18.98 -5.65 -1.49
N GLY A 196 19.90 -4.88 -2.06
CA GLY A 196 21.21 -5.35 -2.49
C GLY A 196 22.29 -4.35 -2.14
N GLY A 197 23.54 -4.68 -2.46
CA GLY A 197 24.72 -3.90 -2.07
C GLY A 197 25.03 -4.04 -0.58
N GLY A 198 25.86 -3.17 -0.05
CA GLY A 198 26.43 -3.32 1.29
C GLY A 198 27.69 -4.19 1.30
N ALA A 199 28.24 -4.47 2.47
CA ALA A 199 29.50 -5.21 2.62
C ALA A 199 29.43 -6.64 2.05
N ASP A 200 28.31 -7.32 2.30
CA ASP A 200 28.07 -8.71 1.90
C ASP A 200 27.09 -8.83 0.72
N THR A 201 26.71 -7.72 0.09
CA THR A 201 25.74 -7.63 -1.01
C THR A 201 24.30 -7.99 -0.67
N PHE A 202 23.96 -8.09 0.60
CA PHE A 202 22.64 -8.51 1.11
C PHE A 202 21.71 -7.36 1.47
N GLY A 203 22.11 -6.13 1.14
CA GLY A 203 21.34 -4.92 1.39
C GLY A 203 21.86 -4.06 2.52
N THR A 204 21.31 -2.86 2.62
CA THR A 204 21.70 -1.87 3.64
C THR A 204 20.45 -1.23 4.26
N ALA A 205 20.62 -0.71 5.49
CA ALA A 205 19.81 0.37 6.01
C ALA A 205 20.64 1.65 5.93
N PHE A 206 20.06 2.73 5.41
CA PHE A 206 20.77 3.99 5.17
C PHE A 206 20.03 5.19 5.76
N LYS A 207 20.77 6.28 5.94
CA LYS A 207 20.29 7.62 6.28
C LYS A 207 20.82 8.62 5.26
N LEU A 208 19.96 9.51 4.78
CA LEU A 208 20.32 10.67 4.00
C LEU A 208 20.03 11.93 4.82
N SER A 209 21.05 12.75 5.02
CA SER A 209 20.95 14.00 5.78
C SER A 209 21.14 15.21 4.87
N PRO A 210 20.25 16.23 4.93
CA PRO A 210 20.45 17.45 4.18
C PRO A 210 21.69 18.19 4.69
N THR A 211 22.45 18.77 3.76
CA THR A 211 23.63 19.59 4.04
C THR A 211 23.54 20.92 3.30
N ALA A 212 24.41 21.84 3.59
CA ALA A 212 24.45 23.12 2.87
C ALA A 212 24.69 23.00 1.35
N THR A 213 25.30 21.91 0.89
CA THR A 213 25.66 21.69 -0.51
C THR A 213 24.97 20.52 -1.18
N GLY A 214 23.99 19.92 -0.52
CA GLY A 214 23.26 18.75 -1.04
C GLY A 214 22.89 17.77 0.07
N TRP A 215 23.13 16.49 -0.14
CA TRP A 215 22.78 15.43 0.81
C TRP A 215 23.99 14.55 1.11
N LYS A 216 24.07 14.05 2.32
CA LYS A 216 25.07 13.10 2.78
C LYS A 216 24.42 11.78 3.13
N GLU A 217 24.87 10.73 2.50
CA GLU A 217 24.50 9.37 2.88
C GLU A 217 25.36 8.88 4.04
N THR A 218 24.75 8.03 4.87
CA THR A 218 25.40 7.25 5.92
C THR A 218 24.74 5.86 5.96
N VAL A 219 25.51 4.82 5.70
CA VAL A 219 25.07 3.44 5.91
C VAL A 219 24.97 3.21 7.42
N LEU A 220 23.79 2.85 7.89
CA LEU A 220 23.51 2.58 9.31
C LEU A 220 23.86 1.14 9.67
N HIS A 221 23.57 0.22 8.71
CA HIS A 221 23.82 -1.21 8.82
C HIS A 221 23.97 -1.83 7.44
N SER A 222 24.91 -2.77 7.28
CA SER A 222 24.99 -3.67 6.14
C SER A 222 24.58 -5.06 6.59
N PHE A 223 23.54 -5.59 5.97
CA PHE A 223 22.98 -6.88 6.33
C PHE A 223 23.91 -8.05 5.93
N GLY A 224 23.84 -9.13 6.70
CA GLY A 224 24.56 -10.38 6.51
C GLY A 224 23.66 -11.60 6.74
N ASP A 225 24.19 -12.81 6.50
CA ASP A 225 23.40 -14.06 6.54
C ASP A 225 22.58 -14.25 7.82
N LEU A 226 23.13 -13.88 8.98
CA LEU A 226 22.51 -14.17 10.28
C LEU A 226 21.60 -13.06 10.78
N ASP A 227 21.77 -11.85 10.32
CA ASP A 227 20.97 -10.67 10.72
C ASP A 227 19.96 -10.22 9.66
N GLY A 228 19.95 -10.92 8.52
CA GLY A 228 18.93 -10.77 7.48
C GLY A 228 19.48 -10.43 6.11
N ILE A 229 18.70 -10.75 5.09
CA ILE A 229 19.04 -10.55 3.68
C ILE A 229 17.84 -9.91 2.98
N ALA A 230 18.11 -8.96 2.09
CA ALA A 230 17.13 -8.31 1.23
C ALA A 230 15.97 -7.67 2.02
N PRO A 231 16.19 -6.56 2.73
CA PRO A 231 15.13 -5.77 3.35
C PRO A 231 14.31 -5.10 2.24
N TYR A 232 13.10 -5.60 2.00
CA TYR A 232 12.18 -5.09 0.98
C TYR A 232 11.17 -4.07 1.52
N ALA A 233 11.00 -4.01 2.84
CA ALA A 233 9.97 -3.21 3.48
C ALA A 233 10.48 -1.86 3.99
N PRO A 234 9.60 -0.86 4.12
CA PRO A 234 9.96 0.41 4.74
C PRO A 234 10.27 0.24 6.22
N LEU A 235 11.12 1.12 6.72
CA LEU A 235 11.44 1.22 8.15
C LEU A 235 10.31 1.91 8.91
N THR A 236 10.23 1.65 10.21
CA THR A 236 9.30 2.32 11.13
C THR A 236 10.05 2.86 12.34
N PHE A 237 9.81 4.12 12.73
CA PHE A 237 10.37 4.70 13.95
C PHE A 237 9.58 4.31 15.19
N ASP A 238 10.30 4.15 16.32
CA ASP A 238 9.69 4.36 17.63
C ASP A 238 9.94 5.80 18.13
N ASN A 239 9.31 6.15 19.26
CA ASN A 239 9.44 7.46 19.87
C ASN A 239 10.86 7.77 20.41
N ALA A 240 11.72 6.78 20.55
CA ALA A 240 13.11 6.92 20.97
C ALA A 240 14.08 7.09 19.78
N GLY A 241 13.56 7.05 18.55
CA GLY A 241 14.34 7.17 17.33
C GLY A 241 15.04 5.87 16.90
N ASN A 242 14.62 4.72 17.44
CA ASN A 242 15.04 3.44 16.90
C ASN A 242 14.25 3.16 15.62
N LEU A 243 14.86 2.38 14.73
CA LEU A 243 14.23 1.92 13.48
C LEU A 243 13.94 0.43 13.58
N TYR A 244 12.79 0.03 13.04
CA TYR A 244 12.37 -1.35 12.96
C TYR A 244 12.07 -1.70 11.51
N GLY A 245 12.35 -2.94 11.12
CA GLY A 245 12.09 -3.43 9.78
C GLY A 245 12.12 -4.94 9.70
N THR A 246 11.97 -5.45 8.51
CA THR A 246 12.00 -6.87 8.18
C THR A 246 12.98 -7.14 7.06
N THR A 247 13.50 -8.37 6.99
CA THR A 247 14.26 -8.87 5.84
C THR A 247 13.54 -10.07 5.25
N PHE A 248 13.56 -10.18 3.93
CA PHE A 248 12.84 -11.23 3.21
C PHE A 248 13.37 -12.63 3.51
N ILE A 249 14.67 -12.78 3.55
CA ILE A 249 15.38 -14.03 3.88
C ILE A 249 16.54 -13.72 4.84
N GLY A 250 17.40 -14.68 5.10
CA GLY A 250 18.45 -14.61 6.12
C GLY A 250 17.94 -15.00 7.50
N GLY A 251 18.78 -14.78 8.52
CA GLY A 251 18.52 -15.26 9.88
C GLY A 251 18.82 -16.75 10.04
N ASN A 252 18.52 -17.31 11.22
CA ASN A 252 18.94 -18.66 11.60
C ASN A 252 18.40 -19.77 10.68
N GLN A 253 17.23 -19.59 10.07
CA GLN A 253 16.59 -20.57 9.18
C GLN A 253 16.53 -20.10 7.73
N ASN A 254 17.15 -18.95 7.42
CA ASN A 254 17.08 -18.31 6.11
C ASN A 254 15.63 -18.01 5.65
N LEU A 255 14.74 -17.70 6.59
CA LEU A 255 13.32 -17.42 6.37
C LEU A 255 12.92 -15.97 6.69
N GLY A 256 13.92 -15.12 6.93
CA GLY A 256 13.76 -13.71 7.26
C GLY A 256 13.78 -13.42 8.75
N VAL A 257 13.90 -12.14 9.06
CA VAL A 257 13.94 -11.65 10.45
C VAL A 257 13.09 -10.38 10.61
N VAL A 258 12.73 -10.11 11.86
CA VAL A 258 12.35 -8.76 12.31
C VAL A 258 13.55 -8.19 13.05
N PHE A 259 14.01 -7.01 12.66
CA PHE A 259 15.18 -6.35 13.26
C PHE A 259 14.85 -4.99 13.87
N LYS A 260 15.74 -4.55 14.76
CA LYS A 260 15.76 -3.20 15.34
C LYS A 260 17.14 -2.58 15.18
N LEU A 261 17.21 -1.35 14.70
CA LEU A 261 18.42 -0.54 14.68
C LEU A 261 18.33 0.53 15.78
N THR A 262 19.32 0.59 16.65
CA THR A 262 19.38 1.52 17.77
C THR A 262 20.56 2.48 17.60
N PRO A 263 20.33 3.82 17.56
CA PRO A 263 21.42 4.78 17.46
C PRO A 263 22.27 4.77 18.75
N GLN A 264 23.59 4.78 18.59
CA GLN A 264 24.53 4.79 19.69
C GLN A 264 25.13 6.20 19.88
N LYS A 265 25.57 6.53 21.07
CA LYS A 265 26.25 7.80 21.37
C LYS A 265 27.51 8.03 20.53
N SER A 266 28.12 6.97 20.04
CA SER A 266 29.27 7.01 19.11
C SER A 266 28.92 7.51 17.70
N GLY A 267 27.63 7.64 17.37
CA GLY A 267 27.15 7.89 16.01
C GLY A 267 26.98 6.64 15.15
N LEU A 268 27.38 5.49 15.66
CA LEU A 268 27.11 4.19 15.03
C LEU A 268 25.70 3.73 15.35
N TRP A 269 25.24 2.74 14.63
CA TRP A 269 23.96 2.07 14.90
C TRP A 269 24.23 0.61 15.27
N ARG A 270 23.44 0.10 16.20
CA ARG A 270 23.49 -1.31 16.61
C ARG A 270 22.25 -2.00 16.13
N GLU A 271 22.44 -3.02 15.33
CA GLU A 271 21.40 -3.96 14.96
C GLU A 271 21.11 -4.93 16.10
N THR A 272 19.86 -5.39 16.17
CA THR A 272 19.39 -6.47 17.05
C THR A 272 18.29 -7.22 16.33
N VAL A 273 18.47 -8.50 16.08
CA VAL A 273 17.40 -9.39 15.61
C VAL A 273 16.40 -9.58 16.75
N LEU A 274 15.15 -9.18 16.51
CA LEU A 274 14.05 -9.33 17.46
C LEU A 274 13.36 -10.69 17.32
N HIS A 275 13.24 -11.19 16.09
CA HIS A 275 12.65 -12.47 15.78
C HIS A 275 13.30 -13.09 14.54
N ASN A 276 13.54 -14.41 14.58
CA ASN A 276 13.94 -15.22 13.43
C ASN A 276 12.77 -16.10 13.02
N PHE A 277 12.26 -15.94 11.83
CA PHE A 277 11.17 -16.78 11.34
C PHE A 277 11.62 -18.23 11.15
N GLN A 278 10.73 -19.17 11.53
CA GLN A 278 11.01 -20.61 11.52
C GLN A 278 10.17 -21.40 10.51
N GLY A 279 9.23 -20.73 9.84
CA GLY A 279 8.29 -21.36 8.92
C GLY A 279 7.08 -21.99 9.62
N GLY A 280 6.16 -22.55 8.84
CA GLY A 280 4.90 -23.06 9.35
C GLY A 280 4.06 -21.94 9.99
N SER A 281 3.43 -22.23 11.14
CA SER A 281 2.62 -21.24 11.85
C SER A 281 3.41 -20.05 12.42
N ASP A 282 4.73 -20.13 12.53
CA ASP A 282 5.59 -18.99 12.89
C ASP A 282 5.66 -17.93 11.76
N GLY A 283 5.34 -18.33 10.54
CA GLY A 283 5.48 -17.48 9.35
C GLY A 283 6.86 -17.54 8.73
N LEU A 284 7.01 -16.90 7.57
CA LEU A 284 8.26 -16.82 6.82
C LEU A 284 8.23 -15.66 5.84
N MET A 285 9.40 -15.24 5.35
CA MET A 285 9.57 -14.29 4.25
C MET A 285 8.72 -13.01 4.38
N PRO A 286 8.87 -12.20 5.45
CA PRO A 286 8.10 -10.98 5.63
C PRO A 286 8.50 -9.96 4.56
N LEU A 287 7.61 -9.67 3.60
CA LEU A 287 7.78 -8.59 2.62
C LEU A 287 7.20 -7.27 3.12
N ALA A 288 6.31 -7.34 4.11
CA ALA A 288 5.66 -6.18 4.69
C ALA A 288 6.51 -5.52 5.78
N GLY A 289 6.39 -4.20 5.89
CA GLY A 289 6.92 -3.44 7.01
C GLY A 289 6.15 -3.72 8.31
N VAL A 290 6.73 -3.30 9.42
CA VAL A 290 6.11 -3.43 10.73
C VAL A 290 5.50 -2.11 11.20
N VAL A 291 4.48 -2.20 12.07
CA VAL A 291 3.91 -1.07 12.78
C VAL A 291 4.06 -1.29 14.30
N LEU A 292 4.12 -0.20 15.06
CA LEU A 292 4.32 -0.27 16.51
C LEU A 292 3.13 0.33 17.25
N ASP A 293 2.76 -0.29 18.36
CA ASP A 293 1.85 0.35 19.31
C ASP A 293 2.60 1.26 20.31
N LYS A 294 1.87 1.94 21.19
CA LYS A 294 2.43 2.88 22.18
C LYS A 294 3.31 2.19 23.22
N GLU A 295 3.11 0.91 23.44
CA GLU A 295 3.88 0.05 24.34
C GLU A 295 5.18 -0.46 23.71
N GLY A 296 5.40 -0.16 22.41
CA GLY A 296 6.56 -0.61 21.64
C GLY A 296 6.47 -2.08 21.18
N ASN A 297 5.28 -2.68 21.22
CA ASN A 297 5.05 -3.97 20.58
C ASN A 297 5.10 -3.80 19.07
N VAL A 298 5.64 -4.80 18.39
CA VAL A 298 5.81 -4.80 16.92
C VAL A 298 4.74 -5.69 16.31
N PHE A 299 4.03 -5.18 15.31
CA PHE A 299 3.02 -5.92 14.55
C PHE A 299 3.44 -5.97 13.08
N GLY A 300 3.27 -7.11 12.46
CA GLY A 300 3.62 -7.30 11.07
C GLY A 300 2.90 -8.47 10.43
N ALA A 301 3.19 -8.67 9.16
CA ALA A 301 2.68 -9.79 8.39
C ALA A 301 3.84 -10.56 7.77
N SER A 302 3.69 -11.87 7.70
CA SER A 302 4.58 -12.77 6.98
C SER A 302 3.84 -13.41 5.82
N GLN A 303 4.58 -13.78 4.80
CA GLN A 303 4.02 -14.53 3.69
C GLN A 303 4.24 -16.05 3.88
N ALA A 304 3.79 -16.83 2.90
CA ALA A 304 4.13 -18.23 2.73
C ALA A 304 4.69 -18.47 1.33
N MET A 305 5.46 -19.53 1.16
CA MET A 305 5.80 -19.99 -0.19
C MET A 305 4.53 -20.50 -0.90
N SER A 306 4.41 -20.21 -2.18
CA SER A 306 3.29 -20.70 -3.01
C SER A 306 3.01 -22.19 -2.75
N GLY A 307 1.77 -22.50 -2.39
CA GLY A 307 1.32 -23.87 -2.11
C GLY A 307 1.65 -24.41 -0.72
N GLN A 308 2.21 -23.61 0.18
CA GLN A 308 2.39 -23.98 1.59
C GLN A 308 1.25 -23.46 2.47
N LEU A 309 0.96 -24.16 3.55
CA LEU A 309 0.01 -23.78 4.59
C LEU A 309 0.75 -23.44 5.89
N PRO A 310 0.39 -22.39 6.63
CA PRO A 310 -0.57 -21.32 6.28
C PRO A 310 -0.05 -20.44 5.13
N CYS A 311 -0.96 -19.72 4.49
CA CYS A 311 -0.70 -18.83 3.36
C CYS A 311 -0.14 -17.45 3.77
N GLY A 312 0.23 -17.32 5.00
CA GLY A 312 0.75 -16.14 5.66
C GLY A 312 0.21 -15.99 7.07
N THR A 313 0.78 -15.10 7.83
CA THR A 313 0.35 -14.82 9.22
C THR A 313 0.33 -13.33 9.50
N VAL A 314 -0.51 -12.91 10.44
CA VAL A 314 -0.36 -11.64 11.14
C VAL A 314 0.18 -11.95 12.54
N PHE A 315 1.26 -11.30 12.92
CA PHE A 315 1.95 -11.54 14.18
C PHE A 315 2.10 -10.27 15.04
N LYS A 316 2.31 -10.51 16.34
CA LYS A 316 2.72 -9.50 17.32
C LYS A 316 3.99 -9.98 18.02
N LEU A 317 4.99 -9.10 18.17
CA LEU A 317 6.13 -9.30 19.06
C LEU A 317 5.95 -8.40 20.28
N THR A 318 5.90 -8.99 21.46
CA THR A 318 5.62 -8.28 22.72
C THR A 318 6.90 -7.74 23.35
N ALA A 319 7.11 -6.43 23.34
CA ALA A 319 8.34 -5.78 23.81
C ALA A 319 8.66 -6.09 25.28
N ALA A 320 7.66 -6.03 26.16
CA ALA A 320 7.82 -6.33 27.59
C ALA A 320 8.21 -7.78 27.88
N ASN A 321 8.07 -8.68 26.92
CA ASN A 321 8.38 -10.11 27.03
C ASN A 321 9.55 -10.52 26.11
N GLY A 322 10.52 -9.61 25.89
CA GLY A 322 11.69 -9.88 25.06
C GLY A 322 11.37 -10.14 23.59
N TYR A 323 10.30 -9.54 23.09
CA TYR A 323 9.78 -9.70 21.73
C TYR A 323 9.28 -11.12 21.42
N ALA A 324 8.74 -11.82 22.44
CA ALA A 324 8.06 -13.09 22.21
C ALA A 324 6.91 -12.90 21.22
N GLN A 325 6.84 -13.80 20.23
CA GLN A 325 5.84 -13.77 19.18
C GLN A 325 4.50 -14.34 19.68
N THR A 326 3.43 -13.74 19.18
CA THR A 326 2.07 -14.25 19.23
C THR A 326 1.47 -14.12 17.83
N ILE A 327 0.94 -15.21 17.29
CA ILE A 327 0.19 -15.18 16.04
C ILE A 327 -1.22 -14.64 16.34
N LEU A 328 -1.58 -13.58 15.62
CA LEU A 328 -2.89 -12.94 15.75
C LEU A 328 -3.90 -13.54 14.77
N HIS A 329 -3.41 -13.98 13.60
CA HIS A 329 -4.20 -14.66 12.60
C HIS A 329 -3.29 -15.49 11.69
N GLU A 330 -3.73 -16.71 11.34
CA GLU A 330 -3.14 -17.57 10.31
C GLU A 330 -4.10 -17.63 9.14
N PHE A 331 -3.63 -17.24 7.94
CA PHE A 331 -4.43 -17.35 6.73
C PHE A 331 -4.48 -18.80 6.26
N GLU A 332 -5.69 -19.38 6.13
CA GLU A 332 -5.93 -20.83 5.98
C GLU A 332 -5.48 -21.45 4.64
N GLY A 333 -4.81 -20.70 3.79
CA GLY A 333 -3.87 -21.26 2.83
C GLY A 333 -4.42 -21.94 1.59
N THR A 334 -5.60 -21.61 1.13
CA THR A 334 -5.97 -21.90 -0.26
C THR A 334 -6.31 -20.58 -0.97
N PHE A 335 -5.86 -20.43 -2.22
CA PHE A 335 -6.20 -19.26 -3.02
C PHE A 335 -7.72 -19.06 -3.19
N ASN A 336 -8.53 -20.05 -2.84
CA ASN A 336 -9.98 -20.11 -3.00
C ASN A 336 -10.75 -20.09 -1.66
N ASN A 337 -10.15 -19.65 -0.57
CA ASN A 337 -10.87 -19.48 0.70
C ASN A 337 -11.28 -18.01 0.89
N ASN A 338 -12.28 -17.80 1.74
CA ASN A 338 -12.79 -16.45 2.03
C ASN A 338 -11.90 -15.63 2.97
N ASP A 339 -10.75 -16.15 3.37
CA ASP A 339 -9.92 -15.62 4.45
C ASP A 339 -8.83 -14.65 3.96
N GLY A 340 -8.41 -14.75 2.73
CA GLY A 340 -7.25 -14.04 2.20
C GLY A 340 -5.99 -14.91 2.15
N CYS A 341 -4.94 -14.39 1.49
CA CYS A 341 -3.65 -15.05 1.33
C CYS A 341 -2.58 -14.00 0.98
N ILE A 342 -1.37 -14.15 1.46
CA ILE A 342 -0.25 -13.21 1.28
C ILE A 342 -0.63 -11.79 1.80
N PRO A 343 -0.66 -11.62 3.14
CA PRO A 343 -1.00 -10.34 3.74
C PRO A 343 0.09 -9.29 3.52
N ASN A 344 -0.32 -8.04 3.28
CA ASN A 344 0.54 -6.89 3.13
C ASN A 344 0.75 -6.13 4.46
N GLN A 345 1.38 -4.96 4.39
CA GLN A 345 1.66 -4.12 5.55
C GLN A 345 0.38 -3.66 6.25
N LEU A 346 0.41 -3.72 7.56
CA LEU A 346 -0.69 -3.31 8.43
C LEU A 346 -0.68 -1.81 8.69
N VAL A 347 -1.83 -1.27 9.06
CA VAL A 347 -1.98 0.11 9.56
C VAL A 347 -2.91 0.12 10.76
N PHE A 348 -2.57 0.91 11.80
CA PHE A 348 -3.44 1.14 12.96
C PHE A 348 -4.44 2.26 12.70
N ASP A 349 -5.66 2.08 13.16
CA ASP A 349 -6.57 3.21 13.37
C ASP A 349 -6.34 3.87 14.76
N SER A 350 -7.12 4.92 15.06
CA SER A 350 -7.05 5.63 16.35
C SER A 350 -7.55 4.82 17.54
N HIS A 351 -8.27 3.73 17.32
CA HIS A 351 -8.80 2.83 18.37
C HIS A 351 -7.83 1.69 18.69
N GLY A 352 -6.80 1.51 17.85
CA GLY A 352 -5.84 0.42 17.97
C GLY A 352 -6.27 -0.85 17.25
N ASP A 353 -7.23 -0.75 16.35
CA ASP A 353 -7.56 -1.80 15.41
C ASP A 353 -6.56 -1.80 14.27
N LEU A 354 -6.25 -2.98 13.71
CA LEU A 354 -5.34 -3.14 12.59
C LEU A 354 -6.14 -3.41 11.32
N PHE A 355 -5.74 -2.75 10.24
CA PHE A 355 -6.25 -2.98 8.90
C PHE A 355 -5.12 -3.45 8.00
N GLY A 356 -5.44 -4.31 7.04
CA GLY A 356 -4.51 -4.79 6.04
C GLY A 356 -5.22 -5.27 4.78
N THR A 357 -4.43 -5.56 3.76
CA THR A 357 -4.89 -6.23 2.54
C THR A 357 -4.21 -7.58 2.41
N SER A 358 -4.84 -8.51 1.71
CA SER A 358 -4.20 -9.72 1.23
C SER A 358 -4.19 -9.73 -0.29
N GLU A 359 -3.07 -10.11 -0.90
CA GLU A 359 -2.92 -10.09 -2.36
C GLU A 359 -3.86 -11.08 -3.05
N PHE A 360 -4.07 -12.24 -2.43
CA PHE A 360 -4.94 -13.30 -2.94
C PHE A 360 -5.96 -13.72 -1.91
N GLY A 361 -6.81 -14.71 -2.27
CA GLY A 361 -7.89 -15.21 -1.44
C GLY A 361 -9.13 -14.34 -1.55
N GLY A 362 -10.07 -14.50 -0.62
CA GLY A 362 -11.42 -13.95 -0.75
C GLY A 362 -12.30 -14.85 -1.64
N THR A 363 -13.54 -14.43 -1.87
CA THR A 363 -14.54 -15.24 -2.60
C THR A 363 -14.13 -15.57 -4.03
N ASP A 364 -13.42 -14.69 -4.69
CA ASP A 364 -13.03 -14.79 -6.11
C ASP A 364 -11.50 -14.87 -6.31
N SER A 365 -10.75 -15.11 -5.23
CA SER A 365 -9.28 -15.21 -5.23
C SER A 365 -8.54 -13.94 -5.67
N ALA A 366 -9.21 -12.80 -5.69
CA ALA A 366 -8.70 -11.52 -6.15
C ALA A 366 -8.15 -10.63 -5.02
N GLY A 367 -8.10 -11.15 -3.79
CA GLY A 367 -7.60 -10.46 -2.61
C GLY A 367 -8.69 -9.96 -1.68
N THR A 368 -8.27 -9.48 -0.52
CA THR A 368 -9.19 -8.97 0.52
C THR A 368 -8.72 -7.67 1.15
N ILE A 369 -9.66 -6.95 1.76
CA ILE A 369 -9.40 -5.98 2.83
C ILE A 369 -9.85 -6.64 4.13
N PHE A 370 -9.00 -6.67 5.14
CA PHE A 370 -9.31 -7.28 6.43
C PHE A 370 -9.06 -6.33 7.61
N LYS A 371 -9.65 -6.68 8.74
CA LYS A 371 -9.51 -5.98 10.00
C LYS A 371 -9.22 -6.96 11.14
N LEU A 372 -8.30 -6.60 12.02
CA LEU A 372 -8.18 -7.20 13.34
C LEU A 372 -8.66 -6.18 14.38
N THR A 373 -9.82 -6.43 14.95
CA THR A 373 -10.42 -5.60 15.99
C THR A 373 -9.78 -5.91 17.33
N ARG A 374 -9.29 -4.86 18.01
CA ARG A 374 -8.70 -5.01 19.35
C ARG A 374 -9.77 -5.30 20.39
N GLU A 375 -9.59 -6.38 21.12
CA GLU A 375 -10.46 -6.81 22.22
C GLU A 375 -9.71 -6.88 23.55
N SER A 376 -10.42 -7.05 24.66
CA SER A 376 -9.79 -7.19 25.97
C SER A 376 -8.89 -8.43 26.11
N SER A 377 -9.18 -9.48 25.33
CA SER A 377 -8.45 -10.75 25.33
C SER A 377 -7.49 -10.94 24.16
N GLY A 378 -7.38 -9.97 23.23
CA GLY A 378 -6.53 -10.11 22.05
C GLY A 378 -7.07 -9.35 20.85
N PHE A 379 -7.14 -10.02 19.71
CA PHE A 379 -7.68 -9.49 18.46
C PHE A 379 -8.63 -10.50 17.83
N SER A 380 -9.72 -10.00 17.23
CA SER A 380 -10.63 -10.78 16.38
C SER A 380 -10.46 -10.38 14.92
N TYR A 381 -10.33 -11.36 14.03
CA TYR A 381 -10.16 -11.18 12.60
C TYR A 381 -11.50 -11.09 11.87
N SER A 382 -11.61 -10.25 10.87
CA SER A 382 -12.74 -10.19 9.95
C SER A 382 -12.31 -9.72 8.57
N VAL A 383 -12.87 -10.32 7.52
CA VAL A 383 -12.80 -9.80 6.16
C VAL A 383 -13.84 -8.70 6.01
N LEU A 384 -13.39 -7.51 5.62
CA LEU A 384 -14.26 -6.37 5.37
C LEU A 384 -14.74 -6.33 3.92
N HIS A 385 -13.87 -6.76 2.99
CA HIS A 385 -14.17 -6.83 1.57
C HIS A 385 -13.38 -7.95 0.91
N SER A 386 -14.01 -8.63 -0.07
CA SER A 386 -13.36 -9.56 -1.00
C SER A 386 -13.45 -8.98 -2.41
N PHE A 387 -12.29 -8.71 -3.01
CA PHE A 387 -12.23 -8.24 -4.39
C PHE A 387 -12.75 -9.30 -5.35
N ILE A 388 -13.49 -8.89 -6.40
CA ILE A 388 -14.11 -9.80 -7.37
C ILE A 388 -13.34 -9.90 -8.69
N GLY A 389 -12.28 -9.10 -8.86
CA GLY A 389 -11.36 -9.21 -9.99
C GLY A 389 -12.02 -9.05 -11.37
N ASP A 390 -11.57 -9.85 -12.31
CA ASP A 390 -11.86 -9.81 -13.76
C ASP A 390 -13.30 -10.09 -14.19
N GLN A 391 -14.29 -10.02 -13.34
CA GLN A 391 -15.66 -10.22 -13.79
C GLN A 391 -16.08 -9.09 -14.75
N ILE A 392 -16.68 -9.46 -15.89
CA ILE A 392 -17.07 -8.52 -16.95
C ILE A 392 -17.93 -7.39 -16.37
N GLY A 393 -17.40 -6.17 -16.44
CA GLY A 393 -18.04 -4.96 -15.92
C GLY A 393 -17.77 -4.66 -14.46
N SER A 394 -16.89 -5.41 -13.79
CA SER A 394 -16.39 -5.07 -12.45
C SER A 394 -15.45 -3.87 -12.50
N THR A 395 -15.60 -2.97 -11.54
CA THR A 395 -14.64 -1.90 -11.22
C THR A 395 -14.06 -2.10 -9.83
N ASP A 396 -14.08 -3.33 -9.32
CA ASP A 396 -13.77 -3.65 -7.93
C ASP A 396 -12.28 -3.98 -7.73
N GLY A 397 -11.47 -3.96 -8.76
CA GLY A 397 -10.05 -4.24 -8.65
C GLY A 397 -9.69 -5.70 -8.37
N GLU A 398 -8.40 -5.98 -8.35
CA GLU A 398 -7.82 -7.27 -7.98
C GLU A 398 -6.37 -7.09 -7.50
N PHE A 399 -5.91 -8.04 -6.69
CA PHE A 399 -4.53 -8.07 -6.19
C PHE A 399 -4.09 -6.74 -5.56
N PRO A 400 -4.68 -6.36 -4.39
CA PRO A 400 -4.23 -5.20 -3.64
C PRO A 400 -2.83 -5.47 -3.07
N VAL A 401 -1.81 -4.95 -3.74
CA VAL A 401 -0.38 -5.20 -3.42
C VAL A 401 0.24 -4.12 -2.53
N ALA A 402 -0.43 -2.96 -2.41
CA ALA A 402 0.07 -1.84 -1.63
C ALA A 402 -0.52 -1.81 -0.21
N PRO A 403 0.18 -1.18 0.75
CA PRO A 403 -0.38 -0.90 2.06
C PRO A 403 -1.64 -0.02 2.00
N LEU A 404 -2.47 -0.11 3.03
CA LEU A 404 -3.55 0.85 3.25
C LEU A 404 -3.00 2.13 3.88
N THR A 405 -3.57 3.28 3.51
CA THR A 405 -3.30 4.58 4.15
C THR A 405 -4.60 5.25 4.54
N PHE A 406 -4.64 5.89 5.71
CA PHE A 406 -5.81 6.66 6.12
C PHE A 406 -5.84 8.05 5.49
N GLY A 407 -6.98 8.41 4.94
CA GLY A 407 -7.31 9.80 4.63
C GLY A 407 -7.80 10.56 5.87
N LEU A 408 -7.91 11.87 5.74
CA LEU A 408 -8.40 12.74 6.83
C LEU A 408 -9.87 12.50 7.20
N ASP A 409 -10.63 11.95 6.27
CA ASP A 409 -12.06 11.57 6.45
C ASP A 409 -12.23 10.18 7.09
N GLY A 410 -11.14 9.52 7.45
CA GLY A 410 -11.13 8.16 8.00
C GLY A 410 -11.28 7.06 6.94
N ALA A 411 -11.40 7.42 5.67
CA ALA A 411 -11.38 6.44 4.59
C ALA A 411 -9.98 5.85 4.42
N LEU A 412 -9.93 4.61 3.97
CA LEU A 412 -8.70 3.92 3.58
C LEU A 412 -8.48 4.06 2.07
N PHE A 413 -7.24 4.30 1.69
CA PHE A 413 -6.79 4.36 0.30
C PHE A 413 -5.67 3.35 0.07
N SER A 414 -5.66 2.75 -1.11
CA SER A 414 -4.57 1.91 -1.57
C SER A 414 -4.60 1.79 -3.09
N THR A 415 -3.75 0.92 -3.61
CA THR A 415 -3.68 0.59 -5.03
C THR A 415 -3.81 -0.92 -5.22
N SER A 416 -4.33 -1.31 -6.37
CA SER A 416 -4.36 -2.70 -6.81
C SER A 416 -3.81 -2.82 -8.23
N LEU A 417 -3.42 -4.02 -8.64
CA LEU A 417 -2.93 -4.24 -10.01
C LEU A 417 -4.03 -4.13 -11.07
N GLY A 418 -5.29 -4.02 -10.61
CA GLY A 418 -6.46 -3.68 -11.43
C GLY A 418 -7.24 -4.86 -11.95
N PRO A 419 -8.48 -4.62 -12.42
CA PRO A 419 -9.30 -5.63 -13.02
C PRO A 419 -8.74 -5.98 -14.40
N GLY A 420 -8.22 -7.17 -14.56
CA GLY A 420 -7.85 -7.83 -15.81
C GLY A 420 -6.94 -7.12 -16.80
N PHE A 421 -6.29 -7.94 -17.63
CA PHE A 421 -5.51 -7.44 -18.74
C PHE A 421 -6.42 -6.90 -19.86
N PRO A 422 -6.32 -5.60 -20.31
CA PRO A 422 -5.14 -4.74 -20.24
C PRO A 422 -5.22 -3.56 -19.24
N ALA A 423 -5.86 -3.69 -18.08
CA ALA A 423 -5.90 -2.58 -17.11
C ALA A 423 -4.52 -2.31 -16.50
N GLY A 424 -4.24 -1.03 -16.25
CA GLY A 424 -2.95 -0.55 -15.74
C GLY A 424 -2.84 -0.55 -14.22
N GLY A 425 -3.85 -1.05 -13.52
CA GLY A 425 -4.01 -0.93 -12.07
C GLY A 425 -4.95 0.23 -11.70
N GLU A 426 -5.23 0.34 -10.42
CA GLU A 426 -6.16 1.36 -9.91
C GLU A 426 -5.70 1.97 -8.59
N VAL A 427 -6.29 3.11 -8.26
CA VAL A 427 -6.37 3.66 -6.91
C VAL A 427 -7.79 3.47 -6.41
N PHE A 428 -7.97 2.88 -5.24
CA PHE A 428 -9.29 2.67 -4.64
C PHE A 428 -9.44 3.39 -3.30
N LYS A 429 -10.70 3.67 -2.94
CA LYS A 429 -11.12 4.21 -1.65
C LYS A 429 -12.05 3.21 -0.99
N PHE A 430 -11.82 2.91 0.28
CA PHE A 430 -12.68 2.08 1.13
C PHE A 430 -13.09 2.86 2.39
N ILE A 431 -14.35 2.76 2.78
CA ILE A 431 -14.88 3.37 4.02
C ILE A 431 -15.14 2.21 4.98
N PRO A 432 -14.32 2.04 6.05
CA PRO A 432 -14.44 0.94 7.00
C PRO A 432 -15.63 1.07 7.95
#